data_2e70bb7187f8e32a642608ead80f61ec
#
_entry.id   2e70bb7187f8e32a642608ead80f61ec
#
_cell.length_a   1.000
_cell.length_b   1.000
_cell.length_c   1.000
_cell.angle_alpha   90.00
_cell.angle_beta   90.00
_cell.angle_gamma   90.00
#
_symmetry.space_group_name_H-M   'P 1'
#
loop_
_entity.id
_entity.type
_entity.pdbx_description
1 polymer ?
#
loop_
_entity_poly.entity_id
_entity_poly.type
_entity_poly.pdbx_seq_one_letter_code
_entity_poly.pdbx_strand_id
1 'polypeptide(L)'
;MFGESVHQIVWEALPRNLPRTASGRYVVPGLPKEVRLTRLQMLPELPEATADNDTHQFWLQRRPGNKQSWRIITNTFYELEADFVEHFQRVNGTLRTIGPLLPPEAFEDVRPRRIVPAVEMGVNTEEDKCLQWLDEQAEASVLYISFGSENSISISQIEELAMGVEASGVKFVWVLRTPSDAGSKVFSSALDFLPAGFHVRMVEKKQGIIILGWAPQLSILAHPSTGGFLSHCGWNAVLETTTMGVPMIAWPLYAEQHFNSKFVVDEIQIALEAPQRVEQNWLVTRDDVQKIVEVLMVEEKGRELKKRVTELKEAARAAVAEGGSSHKNFDLFVSEIMSLQKT
;
A
#
# COMPACT_ATOMS: atom_id res chain seq x y z
N MET A 1 -11.44 6.64 -1.15
CA MET A 1 -12.55 7.13 -2.02
C MET A 1 -12.15 7.19 -3.49
N PHE A 2 -10.90 7.58 -3.81
CA PHE A 2 -10.38 7.51 -5.18
C PHE A 2 -10.59 6.12 -5.79
N GLY A 3 -10.02 5.07 -5.18
CA GLY A 3 -10.15 3.70 -5.67
C GLY A 3 -11.59 3.23 -5.81
N GLU A 4 -12.44 3.51 -4.84
CA GLU A 4 -13.87 3.12 -4.88
C GLU A 4 -14.62 3.84 -6.01
N SER A 5 -14.39 5.14 -6.21
CA SER A 5 -15.01 5.90 -7.30
C SER A 5 -14.55 5.42 -8.67
N VAL A 6 -13.24 5.20 -8.85
CA VAL A 6 -12.68 4.66 -10.10
C VAL A 6 -13.23 3.27 -10.38
N HIS A 7 -13.19 2.40 -9.38
CA HIS A 7 -13.65 1.02 -9.48
C HIS A 7 -15.13 0.94 -9.89
N GLN A 8 -16.01 1.71 -9.22
CA GLN A 8 -17.42 1.76 -9.55
C GLN A 8 -17.66 2.16 -11.00
N ILE A 9 -17.01 3.22 -11.47
CA ILE A 9 -17.21 3.75 -12.85
C ILE A 9 -16.67 2.76 -13.88
N VAL A 10 -15.49 2.16 -13.62
CA VAL A 10 -14.90 1.19 -14.55
C VAL A 10 -15.78 -0.04 -14.71
N TRP A 11 -16.33 -0.58 -13.62
CA TRP A 11 -17.25 -1.72 -13.66
C TRP A 11 -18.58 -1.39 -14.36
N GLU A 12 -19.09 -0.18 -14.21
CA GLU A 12 -20.29 0.26 -14.92
C GLU A 12 -20.07 0.46 -16.43
N ALA A 13 -18.85 0.81 -16.84
CA ALA A 13 -18.48 1.01 -18.24
C ALA A 13 -18.25 -0.30 -19.01
N LEU A 14 -18.13 -1.44 -18.32
CA LEU A 14 -17.96 -2.76 -18.95
C LEU A 14 -19.18 -3.20 -19.74
N PRO A 15 -19.01 -3.87 -20.89
CA PRO A 15 -17.79 -4.27 -21.61
C PRO A 15 -17.44 -3.39 -22.81
N ARG A 16 -18.04 -2.19 -22.98
CA ARG A 16 -18.17 -1.52 -24.27
C ARG A 16 -17.00 -0.64 -24.70
N ASN A 17 -16.19 -0.12 -23.76
CA ASN A 17 -15.22 0.94 -24.07
C ASN A 17 -13.80 0.73 -23.50
N LEU A 18 -13.45 -0.46 -23.04
CA LEU A 18 -12.11 -0.71 -22.51
C LEU A 18 -11.05 -0.83 -23.61
N PRO A 19 -9.81 -0.35 -23.37
CA PRO A 19 -8.73 -0.49 -24.33
C PRO A 19 -8.46 -1.95 -24.66
N ARG A 20 -8.36 -2.27 -25.97
CA ARG A 20 -8.06 -3.63 -26.43
C ARG A 20 -6.57 -3.98 -26.38
N THR A 21 -5.69 -2.98 -26.23
CA THR A 21 -4.25 -3.15 -26.16
C THR A 21 -3.72 -2.83 -24.75
N ALA A 22 -2.62 -3.44 -24.36
CA ALA A 22 -2.00 -3.23 -23.05
C ALA A 22 -1.66 -1.76 -22.77
N SER A 23 -1.21 -1.04 -23.80
CA SER A 23 -0.86 0.38 -23.75
C SER A 23 -2.06 1.33 -23.99
N GLY A 24 -3.26 0.78 -24.31
CA GLY A 24 -4.47 1.56 -24.50
C GLY A 24 -4.84 2.28 -23.20
N ARG A 25 -5.17 3.59 -23.32
CA ARG A 25 -5.57 4.42 -22.18
C ARG A 25 -7.09 4.57 -22.16
N TYR A 26 -7.66 4.42 -20.99
CA TYR A 26 -9.08 4.67 -20.72
C TYR A 26 -9.19 5.88 -19.79
N VAL A 27 -9.93 6.89 -20.22
CA VAL A 27 -10.26 8.03 -19.37
C VAL A 27 -11.50 7.66 -18.57
N VAL A 28 -11.37 7.66 -17.24
CA VAL A 28 -12.49 7.35 -16.33
C VAL A 28 -13.43 8.56 -16.30
N PRO A 29 -14.66 8.42 -16.81
CA PRO A 29 -15.57 9.56 -16.90
C PRO A 29 -16.16 9.96 -15.55
N GLY A 30 -16.57 11.23 -15.41
CA GLY A 30 -17.37 11.69 -14.27
C GLY A 30 -16.61 11.90 -12.96
N LEU A 31 -15.32 11.66 -12.91
CA LEU A 31 -14.49 11.95 -11.74
C LEU A 31 -14.18 13.46 -11.64
N PRO A 32 -13.85 13.98 -10.43
CA PRO A 32 -13.53 15.39 -10.23
C PRO A 32 -12.26 15.83 -10.97
N LYS A 33 -11.37 14.88 -11.27
CA LYS A 33 -10.14 15.06 -12.04
C LYS A 33 -10.07 14.03 -13.17
N GLU A 34 -9.30 14.34 -14.22
CA GLU A 34 -9.05 13.39 -15.28
C GLU A 34 -8.15 12.25 -14.80
N VAL A 35 -8.71 11.07 -14.64
CA VAL A 35 -7.98 9.84 -14.31
C VAL A 35 -7.88 8.99 -15.56
N ARG A 36 -6.66 8.64 -15.95
CA ARG A 36 -6.36 7.78 -17.09
C ARG A 36 -5.78 6.46 -16.61
N LEU A 37 -6.43 5.37 -16.97
CA LEU A 37 -5.97 4.02 -16.67
C LEU A 37 -5.46 3.34 -17.95
N THR A 38 -4.37 2.64 -17.84
CA THR A 38 -3.98 1.62 -18.83
C THR A 38 -4.71 0.32 -18.52
N ARG A 39 -4.74 -0.62 -19.48
CA ARG A 39 -5.29 -1.95 -19.23
C ARG A 39 -4.59 -2.65 -18.07
N LEU A 40 -3.31 -2.38 -17.86
CA LEU A 40 -2.50 -2.92 -16.77
C LEU A 40 -2.94 -2.44 -15.39
N GLN A 41 -3.41 -1.21 -15.30
CA GLN A 41 -3.88 -0.58 -14.07
C GLN A 41 -5.34 -0.88 -13.76
N MET A 42 -6.03 -1.61 -14.65
CA MET A 42 -7.35 -2.15 -14.39
C MET A 42 -7.22 -3.49 -13.67
N LEU A 43 -8.26 -3.85 -12.90
CA LEU A 43 -8.30 -5.16 -12.26
C LEU A 43 -8.07 -6.27 -13.31
N PRO A 44 -7.24 -7.28 -13.01
CA PRO A 44 -6.95 -8.37 -13.95
C PRO A 44 -8.21 -9.06 -14.50
N GLU A 45 -9.26 -9.16 -13.70
CA GLU A 45 -10.52 -9.78 -14.06
C GLU A 45 -11.41 -8.90 -14.98
N LEU A 46 -11.17 -7.58 -15.01
CA LEU A 46 -11.97 -6.64 -15.78
C LEU A 46 -11.91 -6.87 -17.30
N PRO A 47 -10.75 -7.18 -17.92
CA PRO A 47 -10.66 -7.38 -19.36
C PRO A 47 -11.42 -8.61 -19.86
N GLU A 48 -11.65 -9.60 -18.99
CA GLU A 48 -12.33 -10.86 -19.30
C GLU A 48 -13.75 -10.93 -18.70
N ALA A 49 -14.15 -9.91 -17.92
CA ALA A 49 -15.46 -9.87 -17.32
C ALA A 49 -16.56 -9.76 -18.38
N THR A 50 -17.38 -10.77 -18.47
CA THR A 50 -18.65 -10.76 -19.20
C THR A 50 -19.76 -10.30 -18.28
N ALA A 51 -20.91 -9.91 -18.83
CA ALA A 51 -22.08 -9.53 -18.03
C ALA A 51 -22.54 -10.60 -17.03
N ASP A 52 -22.18 -11.87 -17.28
CA ASP A 52 -22.55 -13.03 -16.47
C ASP A 52 -21.46 -13.45 -15.45
N ASN A 53 -20.38 -12.66 -15.33
CA ASN A 53 -19.32 -12.95 -14.37
C ASN A 53 -19.79 -12.64 -12.93
N ASP A 54 -19.62 -13.58 -12.02
CA ASP A 54 -20.03 -13.45 -10.60
C ASP A 54 -19.43 -12.23 -9.92
N THR A 55 -18.18 -11.92 -10.24
CA THR A 55 -17.48 -10.73 -9.72
C THR A 55 -18.16 -9.44 -10.19
N HIS A 56 -18.55 -9.37 -11.48
CA HIS A 56 -19.29 -8.24 -12.03
C HIS A 56 -20.65 -8.09 -11.33
N GLN A 57 -21.39 -9.17 -11.17
CA GLN A 57 -22.69 -9.15 -10.48
C GLN A 57 -22.57 -8.72 -9.02
N PHE A 58 -21.55 -9.19 -8.32
CA PHE A 58 -21.25 -8.77 -6.96
C PHE A 58 -21.05 -7.25 -6.86
N TRP A 59 -20.26 -6.67 -7.75
CA TRP A 59 -19.99 -5.22 -7.76
C TRP A 59 -21.23 -4.39 -8.13
N LEU A 60 -22.04 -4.86 -9.08
CA LEU A 60 -23.31 -4.20 -9.40
C LEU A 60 -24.28 -4.19 -8.22
N GLN A 61 -24.27 -5.21 -7.37
CA GLN A 61 -25.12 -5.31 -6.19
C GLN A 61 -24.68 -4.40 -5.04
N ARG A 62 -23.39 -4.05 -4.93
CA ARG A 62 -22.88 -3.15 -3.89
C ARG A 62 -23.45 -1.73 -3.97
N ARG A 63 -23.69 -1.22 -5.17
CA ARG A 63 -24.17 0.15 -5.39
C ARG A 63 -25.52 0.45 -4.76
N PRO A 64 -26.56 -0.39 -4.94
CA PRO A 64 -27.82 -0.21 -4.22
C PRO A 64 -27.65 -0.23 -2.71
N GLY A 65 -26.77 -1.11 -2.19
CA GLY A 65 -26.44 -1.19 -0.77
C GLY A 65 -25.87 0.13 -0.23
N ASN A 66 -24.95 0.75 -0.94
CA ASN A 66 -24.40 2.05 -0.54
C ASN A 66 -25.49 3.15 -0.48
N LYS A 67 -26.38 3.19 -1.47
CA LYS A 67 -27.50 4.17 -1.50
C LYS A 67 -28.55 3.93 -0.44
N GLN A 68 -28.76 2.68 -0.04
CA GLN A 68 -29.72 2.29 1.00
C GLN A 68 -29.13 2.36 2.41
N SER A 69 -27.80 2.43 2.51
CA SER A 69 -27.12 2.54 3.79
C SER A 69 -27.43 3.89 4.44
N TRP A 70 -27.79 3.86 5.71
CA TRP A 70 -28.05 5.06 6.49
C TRP A 70 -26.82 5.97 6.58
N ARG A 71 -25.62 5.38 6.71
CA ARG A 71 -24.30 6.03 6.69
C ARG A 71 -23.25 5.12 6.10
N ILE A 72 -22.27 5.73 5.47
CA ILE A 72 -21.04 5.08 5.03
C ILE A 72 -19.90 5.70 5.84
N ILE A 73 -19.14 4.86 6.52
CA ILE A 73 -17.89 5.25 7.16
C ILE A 73 -16.71 4.64 6.39
N THR A 74 -15.62 5.39 6.31
CA THR A 74 -14.45 4.91 5.56
C THR A 74 -13.15 5.24 6.28
N ASN A 75 -12.20 4.30 6.21
CA ASN A 75 -10.86 4.46 6.73
C ASN A 75 -10.01 5.28 5.75
N THR A 76 -10.22 6.58 5.75
CA THR A 76 -9.45 7.63 5.08
C THR A 76 -9.65 8.93 5.82
N PHE A 77 -8.91 9.98 5.50
CA PHE A 77 -9.11 11.32 6.03
C PHE A 77 -9.34 12.33 4.91
N TYR A 78 -10.06 13.40 5.21
CA TYR A 78 -10.54 14.34 4.21
C TYR A 78 -9.39 14.98 3.43
N GLU A 79 -8.33 15.37 4.10
CA GLU A 79 -7.18 16.08 3.53
C GLU A 79 -6.35 15.22 2.57
N LEU A 80 -6.49 13.90 2.64
CA LEU A 80 -5.80 12.98 1.74
C LEU A 80 -6.40 12.98 0.33
N GLU A 81 -7.74 13.00 0.25
CA GLU A 81 -8.47 12.80 -1.01
C GLU A 81 -9.77 13.61 -1.09
N ALA A 82 -9.73 14.89 -0.66
CA ALA A 82 -10.89 15.78 -0.52
C ALA A 82 -11.81 15.78 -1.76
N ASP A 83 -11.24 15.98 -2.96
CA ASP A 83 -12.01 16.04 -4.21
C ASP A 83 -12.83 14.75 -4.45
N PHE A 84 -12.26 13.60 -4.12
CA PHE A 84 -12.92 12.29 -4.28
C PHE A 84 -13.92 12.00 -3.16
N VAL A 85 -13.67 12.46 -1.94
CA VAL A 85 -14.63 12.42 -0.83
C VAL A 85 -15.88 13.21 -1.19
N GLU A 86 -15.74 14.45 -1.65
CA GLU A 86 -16.86 15.31 -2.05
C GLU A 86 -17.60 14.73 -3.26
N HIS A 87 -16.88 14.19 -4.25
CA HIS A 87 -17.49 13.52 -5.39
C HIS A 87 -18.34 12.34 -4.94
N PHE A 88 -17.77 11.46 -4.09
CA PHE A 88 -18.49 10.28 -3.60
C PHE A 88 -19.72 10.65 -2.78
N GLN A 89 -19.64 11.68 -1.95
CA GLN A 89 -20.78 12.18 -1.19
C GLN A 89 -21.92 12.68 -2.10
N ARG A 90 -21.60 13.37 -3.19
CA ARG A 90 -22.59 13.82 -4.18
C ARG A 90 -23.29 12.66 -4.89
N VAL A 91 -22.57 11.58 -5.18
CA VAL A 91 -23.12 10.43 -5.95
C VAL A 91 -23.86 9.43 -5.06
N ASN A 92 -23.32 9.14 -3.87
CA ASN A 92 -23.78 8.05 -3.02
C ASN A 92 -24.41 8.51 -1.69
N GLY A 93 -24.47 9.81 -1.41
CA GLY A 93 -25.03 10.35 -0.17
C GLY A 93 -24.01 10.50 0.95
N THR A 94 -24.45 10.33 2.19
CA THR A 94 -23.66 10.69 3.37
C THR A 94 -22.53 9.70 3.66
N LEU A 95 -21.31 10.20 3.50
CA LEU A 95 -20.07 9.53 3.82
C LEU A 95 -19.38 10.28 4.97
N ARG A 96 -18.73 9.53 5.88
CA ARG A 96 -17.83 10.08 6.89
C ARG A 96 -16.46 9.45 6.80
N THR A 97 -15.45 10.27 6.63
CA THR A 97 -14.05 9.87 6.72
C THR A 97 -13.63 9.89 8.19
N ILE A 98 -13.19 8.76 8.73
CA ILE A 98 -12.85 8.61 10.15
C ILE A 98 -11.42 8.13 10.39
N GLY A 99 -10.64 7.99 9.32
CA GLY A 99 -9.26 7.51 9.38
C GLY A 99 -8.22 8.63 9.46
N PRO A 100 -6.93 8.24 9.46
CA PRO A 100 -6.47 6.86 9.41
C PRO A 100 -6.71 6.13 10.73
N LEU A 101 -7.28 4.93 10.67
CA LEU A 101 -7.55 4.09 11.84
C LEU A 101 -6.28 3.28 12.18
N LEU A 102 -5.40 3.92 12.91
CA LEU A 102 -4.16 3.35 13.42
C LEU A 102 -4.14 3.44 14.95
N PRO A 103 -3.30 2.64 15.63
CA PRO A 103 -3.11 2.76 17.07
C PRO A 103 -2.71 4.18 17.48
N PRO A 104 -3.15 4.68 18.63
CA PRO A 104 -2.83 6.05 19.08
C PRO A 104 -1.33 6.36 19.08
N GLU A 105 -0.51 5.38 19.42
CA GLU A 105 0.95 5.46 19.45
C GLU A 105 1.57 5.81 18.08
N ALA A 106 0.86 5.54 16.99
CA ALA A 106 1.27 5.91 15.64
C ALA A 106 1.29 7.44 15.40
N PHE A 107 0.61 8.20 16.25
CA PHE A 107 0.50 9.66 16.15
C PHE A 107 1.35 10.41 17.17
N GLU A 108 2.02 9.67 18.07
CA GLU A 108 2.91 10.26 19.08
C GLU A 108 4.29 10.57 18.49
N ASP A 109 4.94 11.62 19.01
CA ASP A 109 6.32 11.96 18.61
C ASP A 109 7.39 11.17 19.36
N VAL A 110 6.96 10.35 20.30
CA VAL A 110 7.86 9.47 21.06
C VAL A 110 8.27 8.30 20.17
N ARG A 111 9.58 8.02 20.06
CA ARG A 111 10.10 6.82 19.37
C ARG A 111 9.35 5.59 19.88
N PRO A 112 8.43 5.02 19.14
CA PRO A 112 7.71 3.87 19.61
C PRO A 112 8.65 2.68 19.53
N ARG A 113 9.19 2.28 20.66
CA ARG A 113 9.91 0.98 20.75
C ARG A 113 9.00 -0.17 20.35
N ARG A 114 7.68 0.00 20.42
CA ARG A 114 6.64 -0.93 19.95
C ARG A 114 5.32 -0.19 19.75
N ILE A 115 4.81 -0.17 18.56
CA ILE A 115 3.45 0.32 18.24
C ILE A 115 2.38 -0.79 18.39
N VAL A 116 2.78 -2.01 18.77
CA VAL A 116 1.84 -3.11 19.02
C VAL A 116 1.85 -3.43 20.52
N PRO A 117 0.67 -3.60 21.18
CA PRO A 117 0.63 -4.00 22.58
C PRO A 117 1.48 -5.27 22.76
N ALA A 118 2.39 -5.24 23.71
CA ALA A 118 3.10 -6.41 24.13
C ALA A 118 2.05 -7.41 24.68
N VAL A 119 1.62 -8.35 23.87
CA VAL A 119 1.23 -9.63 24.41
C VAL A 119 2.52 -10.14 25.07
N GLU A 120 2.48 -10.42 26.38
CA GLU A 120 3.59 -10.90 27.17
C GLU A 120 4.21 -12.16 26.52
N MET A 121 5.13 -11.94 25.58
CA MET A 121 5.96 -12.99 25.01
C MET A 121 7.41 -12.66 25.32
N GLY A 122 8.09 -13.69 25.79
CA GLY A 122 9.44 -13.61 26.31
C GLY A 122 10.43 -12.88 25.42
N VAL A 123 11.35 -12.23 26.06
CA VAL A 123 12.47 -11.44 25.51
C VAL A 123 13.20 -12.25 24.42
N ASN A 124 13.33 -11.66 23.21
CA ASN A 124 14.10 -12.16 22.05
C ASN A 124 13.27 -12.75 20.88
N THR A 125 12.24 -12.06 20.45
CA THR A 125 11.51 -12.38 19.22
C THR A 125 12.29 -11.91 17.97
N GLU A 126 11.99 -12.48 16.80
CA GLU A 126 12.54 -11.98 15.52
C GLU A 126 12.18 -10.50 15.29
N GLU A 127 11.06 -10.03 15.85
CA GLU A 127 10.65 -8.63 15.85
C GLU A 127 11.64 -7.74 16.61
N ASP A 128 12.06 -8.16 17.81
CA ASP A 128 13.02 -7.41 18.62
C ASP A 128 14.38 -7.33 17.92
N LYS A 129 14.81 -8.41 17.28
CA LYS A 129 16.04 -8.42 16.47
C LYS A 129 15.99 -7.47 15.28
N CYS A 130 14.83 -7.39 14.62
CA CYS A 130 14.62 -6.45 13.50
C CYS A 130 14.75 -5.00 13.96
N LEU A 131 14.06 -4.63 15.04
CA LEU A 131 14.10 -3.26 15.57
C LEU A 131 15.49 -2.90 16.11
N GLN A 132 16.18 -3.82 16.78
CA GLN A 132 17.56 -3.63 17.21
C GLN A 132 18.51 -3.40 16.03
N TRP A 133 18.35 -4.17 14.94
CA TRP A 133 19.15 -3.95 13.75
C TRP A 133 18.86 -2.58 13.11
N LEU A 134 17.59 -2.15 13.09
CA LEU A 134 17.22 -0.82 12.61
C LEU A 134 17.84 0.30 13.45
N ASP A 135 17.94 0.14 14.78
CA ASP A 135 18.59 1.10 15.68
C ASP A 135 20.08 1.33 15.33
N GLU A 136 20.74 0.34 14.70
CA GLU A 136 22.13 0.45 14.24
C GLU A 136 22.29 1.16 12.90
N GLN A 137 21.20 1.48 12.21
CA GLN A 137 21.24 2.06 10.88
C GLN A 137 21.12 3.60 10.91
N ALA A 138 21.69 4.25 9.90
CA ALA A 138 21.57 5.69 9.73
C ALA A 138 20.11 6.09 9.44
N GLU A 139 19.76 7.32 9.73
CA GLU A 139 18.44 7.88 9.45
C GLU A 139 18.11 7.77 7.96
N ALA A 140 16.87 7.35 7.64
CA ALA A 140 16.33 7.21 6.29
C ALA A 140 17.19 6.38 5.32
N SER A 141 17.97 5.39 5.83
CA SER A 141 18.89 4.59 5.04
C SER A 141 18.41 3.19 4.68
N VAL A 142 17.25 2.77 5.22
CA VAL A 142 16.74 1.40 5.08
C VAL A 142 15.48 1.38 4.21
N LEU A 143 15.47 0.50 3.21
CA LEU A 143 14.28 0.16 2.43
C LEU A 143 13.53 -0.99 3.11
N TYR A 144 12.28 -0.77 3.47
CA TYR A 144 11.38 -1.83 3.89
C TYR A 144 10.73 -2.48 2.66
N ILE A 145 10.62 -3.81 2.61
CA ILE A 145 10.06 -4.57 1.48
C ILE A 145 8.99 -5.52 2.01
N SER A 146 7.73 -5.33 1.59
CA SER A 146 6.62 -6.21 1.97
C SER A 146 5.49 -6.19 0.94
N PHE A 147 5.03 -7.37 0.55
CA PHE A 147 3.90 -7.56 -0.37
C PHE A 147 2.58 -7.90 0.35
N GLY A 148 2.50 -7.60 1.65
CA GLY A 148 1.30 -7.80 2.47
C GLY A 148 1.13 -9.23 2.97
N SER A 149 -0.06 -9.54 3.51
CA SER A 149 -0.37 -10.83 4.15
C SER A 149 -0.99 -11.87 3.22
N GLU A 150 -1.64 -11.45 2.14
CA GLU A 150 -2.43 -12.34 1.28
C GLU A 150 -1.72 -12.71 -0.01
N ASN A 151 -0.68 -11.95 -0.39
CA ASN A 151 -0.01 -12.13 -1.67
C ASN A 151 1.44 -12.53 -1.54
N SER A 152 1.90 -13.17 -2.61
CA SER A 152 3.29 -13.47 -2.83
C SER A 152 3.63 -13.33 -4.32
N ILE A 153 4.88 -13.05 -4.60
CA ILE A 153 5.44 -12.98 -5.94
C ILE A 153 6.01 -14.33 -6.36
N SER A 154 6.24 -14.54 -7.65
CA SER A 154 6.83 -15.78 -8.18
C SER A 154 8.28 -15.97 -7.76
N ILE A 155 8.78 -17.19 -7.86
CA ILE A 155 10.20 -17.51 -7.59
C ILE A 155 11.11 -16.65 -8.47
N SER A 156 10.82 -16.56 -9.77
CA SER A 156 11.60 -15.74 -10.69
C SER A 156 11.61 -14.26 -10.31
N GLN A 157 10.49 -13.74 -9.79
CA GLN A 157 10.43 -12.35 -9.32
C GLN A 157 11.19 -12.15 -8.01
N ILE A 158 11.20 -13.16 -7.12
CA ILE A 158 12.04 -13.13 -5.91
C ILE A 158 13.51 -13.05 -6.27
N GLU A 159 13.96 -13.85 -7.26
CA GLU A 159 15.35 -13.82 -7.73
C GLU A 159 15.75 -12.46 -8.29
N GLU A 160 14.92 -11.86 -9.16
CA GLU A 160 15.19 -10.54 -9.73
C GLU A 160 15.19 -9.44 -8.66
N LEU A 161 14.24 -9.48 -7.72
CA LEU A 161 14.17 -8.54 -6.60
C LEU A 161 15.42 -8.64 -5.71
N ALA A 162 15.81 -9.85 -5.34
CA ALA A 162 16.99 -10.10 -4.51
C ALA A 162 18.25 -9.53 -5.16
N MET A 163 18.49 -9.87 -6.44
CA MET A 163 19.67 -9.42 -7.17
C MET A 163 19.68 -7.90 -7.36
N GLY A 164 18.55 -7.28 -7.65
CA GLY A 164 18.44 -5.83 -7.83
C GLY A 164 18.67 -5.06 -6.53
N VAL A 165 18.10 -5.54 -5.41
CA VAL A 165 18.33 -4.93 -4.08
C VAL A 165 19.79 -5.12 -3.64
N GLU A 166 20.41 -6.30 -3.86
CA GLU A 166 21.83 -6.49 -3.58
C GLU A 166 22.69 -5.51 -4.40
N ALA A 167 22.39 -5.36 -5.69
CA ALA A 167 23.16 -4.48 -6.59
C ALA A 167 23.02 -2.99 -6.24
N SER A 168 21.88 -2.55 -5.72
CA SER A 168 21.68 -1.16 -5.29
C SER A 168 22.57 -0.74 -4.11
N GLY A 169 23.08 -1.70 -3.34
CA GLY A 169 23.83 -1.44 -2.11
C GLY A 169 23.02 -0.82 -0.99
N VAL A 170 21.75 -0.55 -1.19
CA VAL A 170 20.83 0.00 -0.18
C VAL A 170 20.55 -1.04 0.90
N LYS A 171 20.53 -0.61 2.14
CA LYS A 171 20.15 -1.47 3.27
C LYS A 171 18.66 -1.77 3.25
N PHE A 172 18.27 -2.99 3.67
CA PHE A 172 16.87 -3.38 3.60
C PHE A 172 16.41 -4.29 4.74
N VAL A 173 15.11 -4.23 5.01
CA VAL A 173 14.33 -5.23 5.75
C VAL A 173 13.31 -5.82 4.79
N TRP A 174 13.37 -7.12 4.55
CA TRP A 174 12.47 -7.81 3.62
C TRP A 174 11.65 -8.88 4.31
N VAL A 175 10.31 -8.75 4.27
CA VAL A 175 9.38 -9.79 4.69
C VAL A 175 9.17 -10.75 3.54
N LEU A 176 9.80 -11.91 3.62
CA LEU A 176 9.73 -12.95 2.60
C LEU A 176 8.62 -13.93 2.92
N ARG A 177 7.76 -14.20 1.93
CA ARG A 177 6.68 -15.18 1.99
C ARG A 177 6.92 -16.30 0.98
N THR A 178 6.21 -17.40 1.18
CA THR A 178 6.22 -18.51 0.20
C THR A 178 5.74 -17.99 -1.15
N PRO A 179 6.49 -18.25 -2.23
CA PRO A 179 6.14 -17.81 -3.58
C PRO A 179 4.79 -18.34 -4.07
N SER A 180 4.13 -17.57 -4.95
CA SER A 180 2.84 -17.93 -5.52
C SER A 180 2.88 -19.23 -6.36
N ASP A 181 4.04 -19.54 -6.94
CA ASP A 181 4.30 -20.69 -7.82
C ASP A 181 5.14 -21.81 -7.16
N ALA A 182 5.29 -21.78 -5.84
CA ALA A 182 6.03 -22.82 -5.10
C ALA A 182 5.42 -24.23 -5.25
N GLY A 183 4.12 -24.29 -5.54
CA GLY A 183 3.39 -25.55 -5.68
C GLY A 183 3.40 -26.38 -4.40
N SER A 184 3.27 -27.72 -4.55
CA SER A 184 3.32 -28.68 -3.44
C SER A 184 4.74 -29.17 -3.09
N LYS A 185 5.78 -28.55 -3.63
CA LYS A 185 7.15 -28.92 -3.32
C LYS A 185 7.42 -28.62 -1.84
N VAL A 186 7.96 -29.60 -1.14
CA VAL A 186 8.40 -29.42 0.25
C VAL A 186 9.76 -28.72 0.23
N PHE A 187 9.78 -27.48 0.64
CA PHE A 187 11.00 -26.70 0.86
C PHE A 187 11.35 -26.73 2.36
N SER A 188 12.62 -26.75 2.68
CA SER A 188 13.07 -26.76 4.08
C SER A 188 12.92 -25.41 4.74
N SER A 189 12.99 -24.33 3.92
CA SER A 189 12.87 -22.93 4.37
C SER A 189 12.40 -22.04 3.22
N ALA A 190 11.73 -20.92 3.53
CA ALA A 190 11.45 -19.89 2.54
C ALA A 190 12.74 -19.22 2.01
N LEU A 191 13.87 -19.36 2.68
CA LEU A 191 15.18 -18.90 2.18
C LEU A 191 15.65 -19.69 0.95
N ASP A 192 15.13 -20.90 0.73
CA ASP A 192 15.48 -21.73 -0.43
C ASP A 192 15.01 -21.14 -1.78
N PHE A 193 14.11 -20.15 -1.73
CA PHE A 193 13.65 -19.41 -2.92
C PHE A 193 14.57 -18.25 -3.31
N LEU A 194 15.52 -17.91 -2.46
CA LEU A 194 16.49 -16.85 -2.74
C LEU A 194 17.63 -17.35 -3.60
N PRO A 195 18.30 -16.46 -4.37
CA PRO A 195 19.49 -16.83 -5.10
C PRO A 195 20.55 -17.48 -4.19
N ALA A 196 21.26 -18.46 -4.71
CA ALA A 196 22.29 -19.20 -3.95
C ALA A 196 23.25 -18.26 -3.20
N GLY A 197 23.39 -18.46 -1.90
CA GLY A 197 24.26 -17.68 -1.04
C GLY A 197 23.80 -16.23 -0.76
N PHE A 198 22.66 -15.79 -1.29
CA PHE A 198 22.16 -14.40 -1.10
C PHE A 198 22.05 -14.06 0.38
N HIS A 199 21.34 -14.87 1.16
CA HIS A 199 21.16 -14.61 2.60
C HIS A 199 22.48 -14.47 3.36
N VAL A 200 23.43 -15.36 3.08
CA VAL A 200 24.77 -15.31 3.70
C VAL A 200 25.49 -14.01 3.36
N ARG A 201 25.51 -13.63 2.07
CA ARG A 201 26.14 -12.38 1.63
C ARG A 201 25.51 -11.14 2.27
N MET A 202 24.15 -11.11 2.45
CA MET A 202 23.47 -9.98 3.06
C MET A 202 23.83 -9.83 4.55
N VAL A 203 23.95 -10.94 5.26
CA VAL A 203 24.37 -10.96 6.65
C VAL A 203 25.85 -10.51 6.77
N GLU A 204 26.77 -11.08 5.96
CA GLU A 204 28.19 -10.72 5.97
C GLU A 204 28.44 -9.23 5.63
N LYS A 205 27.73 -8.71 4.64
CA LYS A 205 27.77 -7.29 4.26
C LYS A 205 27.03 -6.37 5.22
N LYS A 206 26.28 -6.90 6.18
CA LYS A 206 25.34 -6.16 7.04
C LYS A 206 24.39 -5.27 6.21
N GLN A 207 24.02 -5.74 5.02
CA GLN A 207 23.20 -4.98 4.07
C GLN A 207 21.71 -5.16 4.34
N GLY A 208 21.27 -6.32 4.86
CA GLY A 208 19.85 -6.53 5.08
C GLY A 208 19.50 -7.67 5.98
N ILE A 209 18.25 -7.65 6.43
CA ILE A 209 17.59 -8.74 7.17
C ILE A 209 16.40 -9.25 6.36
N ILE A 210 16.18 -10.57 6.45
CA ILE A 210 15.03 -11.24 5.89
C ILE A 210 14.20 -11.79 7.04
N ILE A 211 12.93 -11.40 7.08
CA ILE A 211 11.97 -11.85 8.08
C ILE A 211 11.05 -12.86 7.41
N LEU A 212 10.95 -14.06 7.98
CA LEU A 212 10.03 -15.09 7.52
C LEU A 212 8.71 -14.99 8.30
N GLY A 213 7.61 -14.81 7.56
CA GLY A 213 6.28 -14.76 8.17
C GLY A 213 5.78 -13.37 8.51
N TRP A 214 5.65 -13.02 9.78
CA TRP A 214 5.09 -11.76 10.27
C TRP A 214 6.17 -10.76 10.68
N ALA A 215 5.96 -9.48 10.37
CA ALA A 215 6.81 -8.37 10.81
C ALA A 215 5.96 -7.25 11.42
N PRO A 216 6.48 -6.50 12.40
CA PRO A 216 5.78 -5.36 12.99
C PRO A 216 5.83 -4.15 12.04
N GLN A 217 5.09 -4.22 10.92
CA GLN A 217 5.15 -3.27 9.81
C GLN A 217 5.08 -1.81 10.28
N LEU A 218 4.13 -1.50 11.14
CA LEU A 218 3.94 -0.13 11.61
C LEU A 218 5.15 0.37 12.42
N SER A 219 5.75 -0.48 13.26
CA SER A 219 6.96 -0.15 14.02
C SER A 219 8.17 0.04 13.11
N ILE A 220 8.29 -0.78 12.05
CA ILE A 220 9.34 -0.65 11.03
C ILE A 220 9.17 0.67 10.25
N LEU A 221 7.94 0.99 9.80
CA LEU A 221 7.65 2.22 9.08
C LEU A 221 7.86 3.47 9.95
N ALA A 222 7.56 3.38 11.24
CA ALA A 222 7.77 4.48 12.19
C ALA A 222 9.25 4.69 12.57
N HIS A 223 10.12 3.71 12.26
CA HIS A 223 11.51 3.77 12.67
C HIS A 223 12.29 4.84 11.88
N PRO A 224 13.10 5.71 12.54
CA PRO A 224 13.83 6.79 11.88
C PRO A 224 14.74 6.32 10.74
N SER A 225 15.29 5.12 10.83
CA SER A 225 16.15 4.57 9.78
C SER A 225 15.39 4.12 8.54
N THR A 226 14.05 3.97 8.58
CA THR A 226 13.26 3.58 7.42
C THR A 226 13.08 4.78 6.48
N GLY A 227 13.73 4.72 5.33
CA GLY A 227 13.74 5.77 4.31
C GLY A 227 12.79 5.55 3.14
N GLY A 228 12.36 4.30 2.90
CA GLY A 228 11.48 3.94 1.79
C GLY A 228 10.72 2.65 2.05
N PHE A 229 9.62 2.44 1.34
CA PHE A 229 8.79 1.25 1.43
C PHE A 229 8.43 0.70 0.05
N LEU A 230 8.94 -0.49 -0.31
CA LEU A 230 8.48 -1.23 -1.47
C LEU A 230 7.23 -2.03 -1.08
N SER A 231 6.09 -1.67 -1.65
CA SER A 231 4.77 -2.14 -1.20
C SER A 231 3.87 -2.58 -2.34
N HIS A 232 3.03 -3.57 -2.08
CA HIS A 232 1.93 -3.99 -2.96
C HIS A 232 0.78 -2.98 -3.06
N CYS A 233 0.81 -1.87 -2.34
CA CYS A 233 -0.21 -0.81 -2.35
C CYS A 233 -1.59 -1.23 -1.80
N GLY A 234 -1.69 -2.21 -0.89
CA GLY A 234 -2.92 -2.42 -0.11
C GLY A 234 -3.28 -1.16 0.66
N TRP A 235 -4.58 -0.84 0.81
CA TRP A 235 -5.01 0.44 1.37
C TRP A 235 -4.48 0.72 2.78
N ASN A 236 -4.41 -0.30 3.64
CA ASN A 236 -3.82 -0.13 4.97
C ASN A 236 -2.35 0.26 4.89
N ALA A 237 -1.56 -0.37 4.01
CA ALA A 237 -0.17 -0.02 3.79
C ALA A 237 0.00 1.42 3.26
N VAL A 238 -0.93 1.91 2.42
CA VAL A 238 -0.97 3.31 1.97
C VAL A 238 -1.21 4.26 3.14
N LEU A 239 -2.16 3.95 4.02
CA LEU A 239 -2.43 4.79 5.20
C LEU A 239 -1.28 4.77 6.21
N GLU A 240 -0.71 3.59 6.48
CA GLU A 240 0.42 3.44 7.38
C GLU A 240 1.64 4.23 6.89
N THR A 241 2.01 4.05 5.62
CA THR A 241 3.16 4.75 5.05
C THR A 241 2.97 6.27 5.01
N THR A 242 1.76 6.73 4.68
CA THR A 242 1.42 8.16 4.68
C THR A 242 1.51 8.74 6.08
N THR A 243 0.95 8.05 7.09
CA THR A 243 0.96 8.48 8.50
C THR A 243 2.38 8.47 9.08
N MET A 244 3.21 7.51 8.69
CA MET A 244 4.62 7.45 9.13
C MET A 244 5.52 8.41 8.33
N GLY A 245 5.05 8.92 7.20
CA GLY A 245 5.82 9.83 6.36
C GLY A 245 6.95 9.14 5.59
N VAL A 246 6.72 7.91 5.10
CA VAL A 246 7.69 7.12 4.34
C VAL A 246 7.30 7.10 2.87
N PRO A 247 8.16 7.50 1.92
CA PRO A 247 7.86 7.41 0.48
C PRO A 247 7.88 5.95 0.00
N MET A 248 7.19 5.67 -1.12
CA MET A 248 6.95 4.30 -1.59
C MET A 248 7.56 4.00 -2.96
N ILE A 249 7.84 2.69 -3.18
CA ILE A 249 7.83 2.06 -4.50
C ILE A 249 6.51 1.29 -4.59
N ALA A 250 5.63 1.72 -5.48
CA ALA A 250 4.32 1.15 -5.71
C ALA A 250 4.43 -0.05 -6.66
N TRP A 251 4.15 -1.25 -6.14
CA TRP A 251 4.24 -2.50 -6.89
C TRP A 251 2.96 -3.32 -6.71
N PRO A 252 1.85 -2.90 -7.34
CA PRO A 252 0.57 -3.57 -7.19
C PRO A 252 0.62 -4.98 -7.78
N LEU A 253 -0.08 -5.92 -7.15
CA LEU A 253 -0.15 -7.31 -7.56
C LEU A 253 -1.54 -7.71 -8.06
N TYR A 254 -2.61 -7.33 -7.32
CA TYR A 254 -3.98 -7.70 -7.67
C TYR A 254 -5.02 -6.79 -6.98
N ALA A 255 -6.31 -7.06 -7.17
CA ALA A 255 -7.45 -6.37 -6.58
C ALA A 255 -7.39 -4.83 -6.78
N GLU A 256 -7.80 -4.05 -5.79
CA GLU A 256 -7.81 -2.58 -5.84
C GLU A 256 -6.40 -1.95 -5.78
N GLN A 257 -5.35 -2.76 -5.60
CA GLN A 257 -3.97 -2.27 -5.44
C GLN A 257 -3.49 -1.46 -6.65
N HIS A 258 -3.95 -1.78 -7.87
CA HIS A 258 -3.63 -1.02 -9.07
C HIS A 258 -4.21 0.41 -9.01
N PHE A 259 -5.41 0.57 -8.47
CA PHE A 259 -6.00 1.90 -8.26
C PHE A 259 -5.28 2.65 -7.15
N ASN A 260 -4.97 1.97 -6.05
CA ASN A 260 -4.20 2.57 -4.96
C ASN A 260 -2.81 2.99 -5.43
N SER A 261 -2.12 2.17 -6.26
CA SER A 261 -0.86 2.54 -6.91
C SER A 261 -0.99 3.82 -7.74
N LYS A 262 -2.01 3.89 -8.58
CA LYS A 262 -2.31 5.08 -9.37
C LYS A 262 -2.51 6.32 -8.49
N PHE A 263 -3.23 6.16 -7.38
CA PHE A 263 -3.48 7.22 -6.43
C PHE A 263 -2.19 7.73 -5.77
N VAL A 264 -1.35 6.83 -5.26
CA VAL A 264 -0.12 7.24 -4.57
C VAL A 264 0.94 7.81 -5.50
N VAL A 265 0.93 7.42 -6.78
CA VAL A 265 1.89 7.89 -7.79
C VAL A 265 1.43 9.22 -8.42
N ASP A 266 0.20 9.29 -8.92
CA ASP A 266 -0.25 10.41 -9.74
C ASP A 266 -0.99 11.49 -8.94
N GLU A 267 -1.83 11.10 -7.96
CA GLU A 267 -2.68 12.05 -7.24
C GLU A 267 -1.96 12.66 -6.04
N ILE A 268 -1.50 11.84 -5.12
CA ILE A 268 -0.85 12.35 -3.91
C ILE A 268 0.68 12.43 -4.01
N GLN A 269 1.28 11.82 -5.02
CA GLN A 269 2.68 11.94 -5.41
C GLN A 269 3.67 11.61 -4.27
N ILE A 270 3.49 10.44 -3.67
CA ILE A 270 4.38 9.92 -2.62
C ILE A 270 5.12 8.65 -3.03
N ALA A 271 4.94 8.21 -4.29
CA ALA A 271 5.48 6.94 -4.76
C ALA A 271 6.09 7.01 -6.16
N LEU A 272 6.99 6.06 -6.43
CA LEU A 272 7.43 5.68 -7.77
C LEU A 272 6.71 4.40 -8.18
N GLU A 273 6.28 4.28 -9.44
CA GLU A 273 5.65 3.06 -9.98
C GLU A 273 6.73 2.05 -10.39
N ALA A 274 6.65 0.82 -9.87
CA ALA A 274 7.50 -0.28 -10.33
C ALA A 274 7.21 -0.59 -11.80
N PRO A 275 8.23 -0.73 -12.68
CA PRO A 275 8.02 -0.84 -14.12
C PRO A 275 7.59 -2.26 -14.52
N GLN A 276 6.35 -2.60 -14.26
CA GLN A 276 5.71 -3.85 -14.69
C GLN A 276 5.39 -3.79 -16.19
N ARG A 277 6.00 -4.68 -17.00
CA ARG A 277 5.83 -4.69 -18.46
C ARG A 277 5.23 -6.01 -18.95
N VAL A 278 4.21 -5.92 -19.81
CA VAL A 278 3.57 -7.11 -20.43
C VAL A 278 4.57 -7.89 -21.28
N GLU A 279 5.41 -7.19 -22.01
CA GLU A 279 6.43 -7.77 -22.91
C GLU A 279 7.44 -8.64 -22.14
N GLN A 280 7.56 -8.42 -20.85
CA GLN A 280 8.42 -9.17 -19.93
C GLN A 280 7.64 -10.13 -19.03
N ASN A 281 6.42 -10.49 -19.42
CA ASN A 281 5.54 -11.34 -18.63
C ASN A 281 5.35 -10.82 -17.19
N TRP A 282 5.22 -9.48 -17.03
CA TRP A 282 5.10 -8.77 -15.77
C TRP A 282 6.33 -8.80 -14.86
N LEU A 283 7.41 -9.43 -15.32
CA LEU A 283 8.64 -9.50 -14.55
C LEU A 283 9.30 -8.11 -14.48
N VAL A 284 9.55 -7.64 -13.28
CA VAL A 284 10.40 -6.48 -13.02
C VAL A 284 11.82 -6.98 -12.88
N THR A 285 12.70 -6.58 -13.80
CA THR A 285 14.07 -7.07 -13.85
C THR A 285 14.93 -6.52 -12.72
N ARG A 286 16.04 -7.19 -12.41
CA ARG A 286 17.01 -6.73 -11.41
C ARG A 286 17.54 -5.32 -11.68
N ASP A 287 17.74 -4.97 -12.94
CA ASP A 287 18.20 -3.64 -13.33
C ASP A 287 17.11 -2.58 -13.05
N ASP A 288 15.85 -2.90 -13.32
CA ASP A 288 14.72 -2.05 -12.99
C ASP A 288 14.57 -1.89 -11.46
N VAL A 289 14.74 -2.97 -10.70
CA VAL A 289 14.71 -2.95 -9.22
C VAL A 289 15.84 -2.08 -8.69
N GLN A 290 17.08 -2.33 -9.14
CA GLN A 290 18.23 -1.52 -8.73
C GLN A 290 17.95 -0.04 -8.98
N LYS A 291 17.55 0.29 -10.20
CA LYS A 291 17.33 1.68 -10.61
C LYS A 291 16.25 2.37 -9.80
N ILE A 292 15.09 1.73 -9.58
CA ILE A 292 13.99 2.37 -8.84
C ILE A 292 14.32 2.52 -7.36
N VAL A 293 15.08 1.59 -6.77
CA VAL A 293 15.57 1.67 -5.40
C VAL A 293 16.56 2.83 -5.25
N GLU A 294 17.52 2.97 -6.19
CA GLU A 294 18.45 4.10 -6.21
C GLU A 294 17.72 5.44 -6.34
N VAL A 295 16.75 5.54 -7.24
CA VAL A 295 15.92 6.76 -7.42
C VAL A 295 15.21 7.13 -6.13
N LEU A 296 14.58 6.16 -5.45
CA LEU A 296 13.84 6.45 -4.22
C LEU A 296 14.76 6.82 -3.06
N MET A 297 15.86 6.06 -2.86
CA MET A 297 16.66 6.14 -1.65
C MET A 297 17.82 7.14 -1.73
N VAL A 298 18.27 7.48 -2.94
CA VAL A 298 19.52 8.25 -3.14
C VAL A 298 19.31 9.53 -3.94
N GLU A 299 18.46 9.51 -4.97
CA GLU A 299 18.32 10.62 -5.92
C GLU A 299 17.41 11.76 -5.39
N GLU A 300 17.42 12.91 -6.08
CA GLU A 300 16.59 14.08 -5.75
C GLU A 300 15.10 13.75 -5.76
N LYS A 301 14.66 12.90 -6.69
CA LYS A 301 13.25 12.49 -6.79
C LYS A 301 12.75 11.84 -5.50
N GLY A 302 13.55 11.01 -4.86
CA GLY A 302 13.19 10.43 -3.56
C GLY A 302 13.02 11.50 -2.46
N ARG A 303 13.87 12.53 -2.46
CA ARG A 303 13.74 13.67 -1.52
C ARG A 303 12.46 14.48 -1.74
N GLU A 304 12.06 14.70 -3.00
CA GLU A 304 10.77 15.34 -3.33
C GLU A 304 9.58 14.53 -2.77
N LEU A 305 9.58 13.22 -3.01
CA LEU A 305 8.53 12.32 -2.49
C LEU A 305 8.52 12.30 -0.95
N LYS A 306 9.70 12.29 -0.31
CA LYS A 306 9.83 12.37 1.14
C LYS A 306 9.23 13.66 1.70
N LYS A 307 9.51 14.78 1.07
CA LYS A 307 8.91 16.07 1.44
C LYS A 307 7.39 16.00 1.36
N ARG A 308 6.86 15.49 0.23
CA ARG A 308 5.42 15.39 0.00
C ARG A 308 4.72 14.48 1.02
N VAL A 309 5.25 13.29 1.28
CA VAL A 309 4.65 12.39 2.27
C VAL A 309 4.76 12.93 3.70
N THR A 310 5.76 13.76 4.01
CA THR A 310 5.87 14.44 5.30
C THR A 310 4.74 15.45 5.50
N GLU A 311 4.37 16.21 4.45
CA GLU A 311 3.21 17.11 4.50
C GLU A 311 1.91 16.32 4.78
N LEU A 312 1.73 15.17 4.16
CA LEU A 312 0.55 14.32 4.37
C LEU A 312 0.55 13.65 5.75
N LYS A 313 1.71 13.31 6.30
CA LYS A 313 1.84 12.85 7.69
C LYS A 313 1.28 13.87 8.68
N GLU A 314 1.64 15.14 8.52
CA GLU A 314 1.13 16.21 9.38
C GLU A 314 -0.39 16.41 9.19
N ALA A 315 -0.89 16.30 7.95
CA ALA A 315 -2.32 16.34 7.68
C ALA A 315 -3.07 15.15 8.32
N ALA A 316 -2.52 13.94 8.27
CA ALA A 316 -3.09 12.76 8.92
C ALA A 316 -3.18 12.93 10.44
N ARG A 317 -2.12 13.44 11.07
CA ARG A 317 -2.10 13.75 12.51
C ARG A 317 -3.14 14.79 12.88
N ALA A 318 -3.22 15.89 12.11
CA ALA A 318 -4.21 16.94 12.33
C ALA A 318 -5.65 16.42 12.17
N ALA A 319 -5.90 15.52 11.22
CA ALA A 319 -7.24 14.96 10.99
C ALA A 319 -7.78 14.18 12.19
N VAL A 320 -6.93 13.40 12.87
CA VAL A 320 -7.34 12.57 14.03
C VAL A 320 -7.25 13.30 15.37
N ALA A 321 -6.51 14.40 15.44
CA ALA A 321 -6.42 15.21 16.66
C ALA A 321 -7.77 15.79 17.08
N GLU A 322 -7.91 16.18 18.34
CA GLU A 322 -9.12 16.82 18.86
C GLU A 322 -9.52 18.00 17.97
N GLY A 323 -10.77 17.99 17.49
CA GLY A 323 -11.29 19.00 16.57
C GLY A 323 -10.85 18.87 15.12
N GLY A 324 -10.07 17.84 14.77
CA GLY A 324 -9.71 17.52 13.38
C GLY A 324 -10.88 16.98 12.56
N SER A 325 -10.69 16.81 11.26
CA SER A 325 -11.74 16.40 10.33
C SER A 325 -12.30 14.99 10.65
N SER A 326 -11.42 14.03 10.88
CA SER A 326 -11.76 12.64 11.19
C SER A 326 -12.34 12.51 12.60
N HIS A 327 -11.79 13.23 13.59
CA HIS A 327 -12.30 13.27 14.94
C HIS A 327 -13.75 13.80 14.98
N LYS A 328 -14.01 14.95 14.35
CA LYS A 328 -15.37 15.51 14.24
C LYS A 328 -16.35 14.56 13.54
N ASN A 329 -15.92 13.91 12.47
CA ASN A 329 -16.75 12.96 11.75
C ASN A 329 -17.09 11.73 12.60
N PHE A 330 -16.15 11.25 13.41
CA PHE A 330 -16.38 10.15 14.33
C PHE A 330 -17.38 10.53 15.44
N ASP A 331 -17.19 11.70 16.08
CA ASP A 331 -18.11 12.20 17.11
C ASP A 331 -19.55 12.38 16.58
N LEU A 332 -19.67 12.95 15.38
CA LEU A 332 -20.96 13.07 14.70
C LEU A 332 -21.59 11.71 14.42
N PHE A 333 -20.81 10.73 13.95
CA PHE A 333 -21.30 9.37 13.70
C PHE A 333 -21.80 8.71 15.00
N VAL A 334 -21.03 8.80 16.09
CA VAL A 334 -21.45 8.27 17.41
C VAL A 334 -22.72 8.96 17.89
N SER A 335 -22.80 10.28 17.81
CA SER A 335 -23.98 11.06 18.23
C SER A 335 -25.24 10.67 17.45
N GLU A 336 -25.10 10.45 16.14
CA GLU A 336 -26.19 10.00 15.27
C GLU A 336 -26.70 8.59 15.66
N ILE A 337 -25.77 7.63 15.92
CA ILE A 337 -26.16 6.28 16.38
C ILE A 337 -26.90 6.34 17.71
N MET A 338 -26.40 7.12 18.67
CA MET A 338 -27.03 7.28 19.97
C MET A 338 -28.43 7.91 19.87
N SER A 339 -28.70 8.72 18.87
CA SER A 339 -30.01 9.31 18.64
C SER A 339 -31.04 8.29 18.09
N LEU A 340 -30.58 7.34 17.26
CA LEU A 340 -31.46 6.27 16.73
C LEU A 340 -31.96 5.30 17.81
N GLN A 341 -31.21 5.12 18.90
CA GLN A 341 -31.62 4.25 20.00
C GLN A 341 -32.71 4.86 20.88
N LYS A 342 -33.03 6.14 20.71
CA LYS A 342 -34.04 6.86 21.49
C LYS A 342 -35.39 6.96 20.79
N THR A 343 -35.47 6.50 19.54
CA THR A 343 -36.71 6.39 18.74
C THR A 343 -37.14 4.94 18.60
#